data_4a1ef822bb7907cdaf71f69f3ff3d732
#
_entry.id   4a1ef822bb7907cdaf71f69f3ff3d732
#
_cell.length_a   1.000
_cell.length_b   1.000
_cell.length_c   1.000
_cell.angle_alpha   90.00
_cell.angle_beta   90.00
_cell.angle_gamma   90.00
#
_symmetry.space_group_name_H-M   'P 1'
#
loop_
_entity.id
_entity.type
_entity.pdbx_description
1 polymer ?
#
loop_
_entity_poly.entity_id
_entity_poly.type
_entity_poly.pdbx_seq_one_letter_code
_entity_poly.pdbx_strand_id
1 'polypeptide(L)'
;MGAKIIKQFQPRLRASKVAAAFLILGLLAQGCAAVEDRRFGQVATDAEIRLDINKRVLNGKNQDLFFDLKTNVYEGRVMLTGAVKSATNRTRIENLAKGIPGVRAIYNNVQVTDAGGFKNTANDTWIKTKINSQLLAENGVNSANYQTRVVNSVVYIIGRALSQHEFGKVLTIAKRTDHVTKVVHHIDVRPQAAK
;
A
#
# COMPACT_ATOMS: atom_id res chain seq x y z
N MET A 1 39.51 67.86 5.43
CA MET A 1 40.09 66.50 5.32
C MET A 1 39.36 65.65 6.35
N GLY A 2 38.35 64.90 5.95
CA GLY A 2 37.50 64.09 6.83
C GLY A 2 37.55 62.62 6.40
N ALA A 3 38.18 61.79 7.20
CA ALA A 3 38.19 60.36 6.98
C ALA A 3 36.90 59.73 7.58
N LYS A 4 36.06 59.15 6.74
CA LYS A 4 34.87 58.37 7.17
C LYS A 4 35.29 56.99 7.65
N ILE A 5 35.10 56.72 8.95
CA ILE A 5 35.24 55.39 9.55
C ILE A 5 34.00 54.60 9.19
N ILE A 6 34.16 53.58 8.33
CA ILE A 6 33.12 52.61 8.05
C ILE A 6 33.20 51.52 9.13
N LYS A 7 32.22 51.52 10.05
CA LYS A 7 32.03 50.42 11.00
C LYS A 7 31.51 49.22 10.23
N GLN A 8 32.29 48.18 10.10
CA GLN A 8 31.86 46.88 9.65
C GLN A 8 30.91 46.25 10.67
N PHE A 9 29.68 46.10 10.29
CA PHE A 9 28.66 45.37 11.04
C PHE A 9 28.81 43.87 10.71
N GLN A 10 29.42 43.07 11.60
CA GLN A 10 29.44 41.62 11.46
C GLN A 10 28.22 41.05 12.14
N PRO A 11 27.26 40.39 11.40
CA PRO A 11 26.21 39.62 12.04
C PRO A 11 26.80 38.32 12.57
N ARG A 12 26.96 38.23 13.88
CA ARG A 12 27.24 36.93 14.55
C ARG A 12 25.97 36.07 14.42
N LEU A 13 25.90 35.22 13.39
CA LEU A 13 24.86 34.22 13.22
C LEU A 13 24.86 33.27 14.41
N ARG A 14 23.73 33.24 15.10
CA ARG A 14 23.40 32.25 16.13
C ARG A 14 23.12 30.88 15.46
N ALA A 15 24.10 30.33 14.78
CA ALA A 15 23.99 29.07 14.03
C ALA A 15 23.87 27.82 14.94
N SER A 16 24.19 27.94 16.23
CA SER A 16 24.25 26.75 17.11
C SER A 16 22.89 26.24 17.61
N LYS A 17 21.88 27.11 17.70
CA LYS A 17 20.56 26.70 18.21
C LYS A 17 19.65 26.06 17.14
N VAL A 18 19.85 26.43 15.86
CA VAL A 18 19.08 25.87 14.75
C VAL A 18 19.61 24.47 14.38
N ALA A 19 20.94 24.27 14.41
CA ALA A 19 21.55 22.97 14.17
C ALA A 19 21.15 21.94 15.24
N ALA A 20 21.03 22.34 16.51
CA ALA A 20 20.60 21.45 17.59
C ALA A 20 19.12 21.04 17.46
N ALA A 21 18.27 21.94 16.96
CA ALA A 21 16.85 21.64 16.74
C ALA A 21 16.62 20.59 15.60
N PHE A 22 17.43 20.67 14.54
CA PHE A 22 17.38 19.66 13.47
C PHE A 22 17.92 18.30 13.88
N LEU A 23 18.91 18.26 14.80
CA LEU A 23 19.45 16.99 15.31
C LEU A 23 18.46 16.28 16.25
N ILE A 24 17.68 17.02 17.02
CA ILE A 24 16.66 16.45 17.93
C ILE A 24 15.45 15.96 17.15
N LEU A 25 15.07 16.64 16.06
CA LEU A 25 13.96 16.19 15.19
C LEU A 25 14.28 14.91 14.43
N GLY A 26 15.55 14.65 14.12
CA GLY A 26 16.02 13.43 13.47
C GLY A 26 16.03 12.19 14.39
N LEU A 27 16.10 12.35 15.70
CA LEU A 27 16.14 11.24 16.66
C LEU A 27 14.75 10.72 17.07
N LEU A 28 13.70 11.47 16.81
CA LEU A 28 12.30 11.05 17.13
C LEU A 28 11.65 10.24 16.02
N ALA A 29 12.31 10.07 14.87
CA ALA A 29 11.80 9.29 13.74
C ALA A 29 12.17 7.79 13.79
N GLN A 30 12.71 7.28 14.88
CA GLN A 30 12.89 5.84 15.10
C GLN A 30 11.63 5.19 15.66
N GLY A 31 10.46 5.51 15.08
CA GLY A 31 9.30 4.67 15.22
C GLY A 31 9.61 3.33 14.58
N CYS A 32 9.25 2.23 15.25
CA CYS A 32 9.37 0.87 14.74
C CYS A 32 8.70 0.76 13.36
N ALA A 33 9.42 1.11 12.31
CA ALA A 33 8.99 0.82 10.95
C ALA A 33 9.05 -0.70 10.82
N ALA A 34 7.89 -1.34 10.72
CA ALA A 34 7.82 -2.74 10.40
C ALA A 34 8.55 -2.97 9.08
N VAL A 35 9.67 -3.68 9.13
CA VAL A 35 10.49 -3.96 7.96
C VAL A 35 9.87 -5.10 7.18
N GLU A 36 9.59 -4.87 5.93
CA GLU A 36 9.04 -5.88 5.04
C GLU A 36 10.08 -6.98 4.74
N ASP A 37 9.65 -8.25 4.75
CA ASP A 37 10.52 -9.40 4.53
C ASP A 37 10.88 -9.66 3.05
N ARG A 38 10.37 -8.85 2.12
CA ARG A 38 10.72 -8.95 0.70
C ARG A 38 12.14 -8.44 0.44
N ARG A 39 12.83 -9.08 -0.51
CA ARG A 39 14.10 -8.56 -1.02
C ARG A 39 13.87 -7.23 -1.74
N PHE A 40 14.81 -6.30 -1.63
CA PHE A 40 14.69 -4.97 -2.23
C PHE A 40 14.42 -5.02 -3.75
N GLY A 41 15.11 -5.92 -4.47
CA GLY A 41 14.84 -6.14 -5.90
C GLY A 41 13.42 -6.60 -6.20
N GLN A 42 12.80 -7.39 -5.32
CA GLN A 42 11.41 -7.83 -5.48
C GLN A 42 10.43 -6.67 -5.31
N VAL A 43 10.69 -5.77 -4.35
CA VAL A 43 9.86 -4.56 -4.16
C VAL A 43 9.94 -3.66 -5.39
N ALA A 44 11.13 -3.50 -5.99
CA ALA A 44 11.33 -2.72 -7.20
C ALA A 44 10.55 -3.33 -8.38
N THR A 45 10.66 -4.66 -8.59
CA THR A 45 9.90 -5.38 -9.64
C THR A 45 8.39 -5.24 -9.45
N ASP A 46 7.88 -5.36 -8.23
CA ASP A 46 6.45 -5.19 -7.94
C ASP A 46 5.97 -3.76 -8.23
N ALA A 47 6.83 -2.76 -7.98
CA ALA A 47 6.55 -1.37 -8.32
C ALA A 47 6.50 -1.14 -9.84
N GLU A 48 7.40 -1.76 -10.61
CA GLU A 48 7.41 -1.72 -12.07
C GLU A 48 6.16 -2.36 -12.66
N ILE A 49 5.77 -3.56 -12.21
CA ILE A 49 4.53 -4.23 -12.62
C ILE A 49 3.32 -3.32 -12.39
N ARG A 50 3.23 -2.71 -11.21
CA ARG A 50 2.12 -1.78 -10.89
C ARG A 50 2.12 -0.56 -11.79
N LEU A 51 3.30 0.00 -12.08
CA LEU A 51 3.43 1.16 -12.98
C LEU A 51 2.98 0.81 -14.39
N ASP A 52 3.34 -0.37 -14.91
CA ASP A 52 2.97 -0.80 -16.25
C ASP A 52 1.47 -1.09 -16.37
N ILE A 53 0.84 -1.66 -15.35
CA ILE A 53 -0.62 -1.78 -15.31
C ILE A 53 -1.26 -0.39 -15.36
N ASN A 54 -0.78 0.55 -14.53
CA ASN A 54 -1.32 1.91 -14.49
C ASN A 54 -1.16 2.64 -15.84
N LYS A 55 -0.01 2.49 -16.51
CA LYS A 55 0.20 3.03 -17.87
C LYS A 55 -0.83 2.46 -18.86
N ARG A 56 -1.10 1.15 -18.82
CA ARG A 56 -2.09 0.52 -19.70
C ARG A 56 -3.52 1.01 -19.41
N VAL A 57 -3.85 1.27 -18.14
CA VAL A 57 -5.15 1.86 -17.74
C VAL A 57 -5.26 3.29 -18.27
N LEU A 58 -4.20 4.10 -18.13
CA LEU A 58 -4.19 5.49 -18.58
C LEU A 58 -4.13 5.65 -20.10
N ASN A 59 -3.79 4.57 -20.83
CA ASN A 59 -3.77 4.61 -22.29
C ASN A 59 -5.20 4.70 -22.84
N GLY A 60 -5.56 5.83 -23.41
CA GLY A 60 -6.79 6.32 -24.03
C GLY A 60 -8.05 5.44 -24.06
N LYS A 61 -7.90 4.15 -24.32
CA LYS A 61 -9.03 3.20 -24.42
C LYS A 61 -9.55 2.67 -23.07
N ASN A 62 -8.83 2.88 -21.98
CA ASN A 62 -9.12 2.28 -20.68
C ASN A 62 -9.25 3.34 -19.57
N GLN A 63 -9.21 4.63 -19.89
CA GLN A 63 -9.30 5.72 -18.91
C GLN A 63 -10.59 5.67 -18.10
N ASP A 64 -11.67 5.14 -18.67
CA ASP A 64 -12.95 4.90 -18.00
C ASP A 64 -12.85 3.96 -16.78
N LEU A 65 -11.80 3.12 -16.74
CA LEU A 65 -11.55 2.16 -15.67
C LEU A 65 -10.64 2.69 -14.57
N PHE A 66 -10.00 3.85 -14.77
CA PHE A 66 -8.95 4.34 -13.87
C PHE A 66 -9.42 4.59 -12.43
N PHE A 67 -10.59 5.19 -12.28
CA PHE A 67 -11.15 5.51 -10.95
C PHE A 67 -11.70 4.28 -10.23
N ASP A 68 -12.10 3.27 -10.98
CA ASP A 68 -12.75 2.07 -10.48
C ASP A 68 -11.78 0.94 -10.15
N LEU A 69 -10.49 1.10 -10.52
CA LEU A 69 -9.46 0.07 -10.35
C LEU A 69 -8.42 0.47 -9.31
N LYS A 70 -8.09 -0.47 -8.45
CA LYS A 70 -6.90 -0.42 -7.57
C LYS A 70 -6.06 -1.68 -7.77
N THR A 71 -4.76 -1.48 -7.95
CA THR A 71 -3.78 -2.54 -8.20
C THR A 71 -2.85 -2.68 -7.00
N ASN A 72 -2.75 -3.89 -6.47
CA ASN A 72 -1.75 -4.26 -5.47
C ASN A 72 -0.86 -5.35 -6.07
N VAL A 73 0.44 -5.27 -5.84
CA VAL A 73 1.39 -6.28 -6.30
C VAL A 73 2.26 -6.72 -5.13
N TYR A 74 2.37 -8.02 -4.96
CA TYR A 74 3.19 -8.63 -3.92
C TYR A 74 3.91 -9.87 -4.49
N GLU A 75 5.23 -9.80 -4.61
CA GLU A 75 6.08 -10.85 -5.19
C GLU A 75 5.58 -11.34 -6.57
N GLY A 76 5.29 -10.42 -7.48
CA GLY A 76 4.78 -10.71 -8.83
C GLY A 76 3.33 -11.20 -8.88
N ARG A 77 2.65 -11.31 -7.74
CA ARG A 77 1.22 -11.62 -7.65
C ARG A 77 0.42 -10.33 -7.67
N VAL A 78 -0.42 -10.19 -8.66
CA VAL A 78 -1.25 -8.99 -8.90
C VAL A 78 -2.64 -9.22 -8.33
N MET A 79 -3.07 -8.36 -7.42
CA MET A 79 -4.45 -8.31 -6.93
C MET A 79 -5.13 -7.05 -7.49
N LEU A 80 -6.14 -7.25 -8.31
CA LEU A 80 -6.96 -6.21 -8.91
C LEU A 80 -8.25 -6.10 -8.10
N THR A 81 -8.56 -4.92 -7.57
CA THR A 81 -9.77 -4.65 -6.78
C THR A 81 -10.47 -3.41 -7.29
N GLY A 82 -11.77 -3.35 -7.12
CA GLY A 82 -12.59 -2.23 -7.58
C GLY A 82 -14.02 -2.67 -7.80
N ALA A 83 -14.81 -1.79 -8.43
CA ALA A 83 -16.20 -2.10 -8.79
C ALA A 83 -16.56 -1.51 -10.14
N VAL A 84 -17.07 -2.33 -11.05
CA VAL A 84 -17.46 -1.95 -12.41
C VAL A 84 -18.89 -2.34 -12.72
N LYS A 85 -19.47 -1.75 -13.78
CA LYS A 85 -20.87 -2.02 -14.18
C LYS A 85 -21.05 -3.29 -14.99
N SER A 86 -19.99 -3.86 -15.58
CA SER A 86 -20.13 -4.99 -16.48
C SER A 86 -19.03 -6.04 -16.33
N ALA A 87 -19.38 -7.30 -16.63
CA ALA A 87 -18.40 -8.38 -16.70
C ALA A 87 -17.35 -8.14 -17.80
N THR A 88 -17.71 -7.46 -18.88
CA THR A 88 -16.79 -7.07 -19.95
C THR A 88 -15.68 -6.15 -19.40
N ASN A 89 -16.04 -5.14 -18.60
CA ASN A 89 -15.04 -4.26 -17.96
C ASN A 89 -14.15 -5.02 -16.98
N ARG A 90 -14.70 -5.96 -16.22
CA ARG A 90 -13.91 -6.83 -15.33
C ARG A 90 -12.89 -7.65 -16.13
N THR A 91 -13.28 -8.20 -17.27
CA THR A 91 -12.35 -8.95 -18.16
C THR A 91 -11.30 -8.01 -18.79
N ARG A 92 -11.69 -6.80 -19.23
CA ARG A 92 -10.74 -5.79 -19.72
C ARG A 92 -9.67 -5.49 -18.66
N ILE A 93 -10.06 -5.28 -17.42
CA ILE A 93 -9.14 -5.02 -16.30
C ILE A 93 -8.14 -6.18 -16.12
N GLU A 94 -8.60 -7.43 -16.16
CA GLU A 94 -7.70 -8.59 -16.08
C GLU A 94 -6.66 -8.60 -17.21
N ASN A 95 -7.11 -8.29 -18.42
CA ASN A 95 -6.24 -8.28 -19.59
C ASN A 95 -5.15 -7.20 -19.51
N LEU A 96 -5.35 -6.11 -18.74
CA LEU A 96 -4.32 -5.10 -18.52
C LEU A 96 -3.10 -5.64 -17.76
N ALA A 97 -3.28 -6.65 -16.92
CA ALA A 97 -2.19 -7.27 -16.18
C ALA A 97 -1.51 -8.43 -16.91
N LYS A 98 -2.16 -9.00 -17.94
CA LYS A 98 -1.61 -10.13 -18.71
C LYS A 98 -0.39 -9.70 -19.54
N GLY A 99 0.61 -10.58 -19.60
CA GLY A 99 1.80 -10.41 -20.42
C GLY A 99 2.77 -9.32 -19.92
N ILE A 100 2.63 -8.82 -18.71
CA ILE A 100 3.61 -7.94 -18.08
C ILE A 100 4.74 -8.81 -17.51
N PRO A 101 6.02 -8.51 -17.84
CA PRO A 101 7.16 -9.23 -17.29
C PRO A 101 7.13 -9.22 -15.75
N GLY A 102 7.45 -10.36 -15.13
CA GLY A 102 7.45 -10.52 -13.68
C GLY A 102 6.09 -10.85 -13.05
N VAL A 103 4.98 -10.75 -13.77
CA VAL A 103 3.66 -11.19 -13.28
C VAL A 103 3.61 -12.71 -13.22
N ARG A 104 3.38 -13.24 -12.01
CA ARG A 104 3.32 -14.68 -11.70
C ARG A 104 1.90 -15.19 -11.54
N ALA A 105 1.01 -14.34 -11.00
CA ALA A 105 -0.40 -14.67 -10.81
C ALA A 105 -1.25 -13.38 -10.86
N ILE A 106 -2.49 -13.51 -11.31
CA ILE A 106 -3.46 -12.41 -11.35
C ILE A 106 -4.73 -12.85 -10.59
N TYR A 107 -5.07 -12.10 -9.56
CA TYR A 107 -6.30 -12.25 -8.79
C TYR A 107 -7.25 -11.11 -9.11
N ASN A 108 -8.20 -11.38 -10.01
CA ASN A 108 -9.21 -10.40 -10.41
C ASN A 108 -10.39 -10.41 -9.42
N ASN A 109 -10.28 -9.59 -8.39
CA ASN A 109 -11.29 -9.39 -7.35
C ASN A 109 -12.20 -8.17 -7.62
N VAL A 110 -12.24 -7.67 -8.85
CA VAL A 110 -13.13 -6.58 -9.24
C VAL A 110 -14.58 -7.02 -9.15
N GLN A 111 -15.38 -6.27 -8.40
CA GLN A 111 -16.82 -6.51 -8.26
C GLN A 111 -17.58 -6.03 -9.51
N VAL A 112 -18.64 -6.74 -9.90
CA VAL A 112 -19.59 -6.26 -10.90
C VAL A 112 -20.85 -5.84 -10.13
N THR A 113 -21.24 -4.57 -10.22
CA THR A 113 -22.37 -3.99 -9.51
C THR A 113 -23.15 -3.04 -10.43
N ASP A 114 -24.48 -2.96 -10.30
CA ASP A 114 -25.33 -2.14 -11.15
C ASP A 114 -24.93 -0.65 -11.17
N ALA A 115 -24.47 -0.13 -10.02
CA ALA A 115 -24.02 1.25 -9.92
C ALA A 115 -22.59 1.46 -10.43
N GLY A 116 -21.76 0.40 -10.48
CA GLY A 116 -20.30 0.54 -10.63
C GLY A 116 -19.70 1.31 -9.44
N GLY A 117 -18.36 1.51 -9.48
CA GLY A 117 -17.68 2.41 -8.55
C GLY A 117 -17.72 1.99 -7.07
N PHE A 118 -17.18 2.87 -6.23
CA PHE A 118 -17.08 2.69 -4.78
C PHE A 118 -18.28 3.33 -4.08
N LYS A 119 -19.21 2.54 -3.56
CA LYS A 119 -20.45 3.04 -2.93
C LYS A 119 -20.24 3.59 -1.51
N ASN A 120 -19.29 3.03 -0.74
CA ASN A 120 -19.11 3.29 0.69
C ASN A 120 -17.68 3.70 1.04
N THR A 121 -17.11 4.67 0.32
CA THR A 121 -15.70 5.06 0.45
C THR A 121 -15.29 5.43 1.88
N ALA A 122 -16.13 6.13 2.63
CA ALA A 122 -15.84 6.50 4.01
C ALA A 122 -15.77 5.27 4.93
N ASN A 123 -16.76 4.36 4.82
CA ASN A 123 -16.79 3.12 5.58
C ASN A 123 -15.62 2.19 5.21
N ASP A 124 -15.34 2.04 3.91
CA ASP A 124 -14.21 1.24 3.43
C ASP A 124 -12.87 1.78 3.92
N THR A 125 -12.72 3.10 3.96
CA THR A 125 -11.53 3.76 4.51
C THR A 125 -11.39 3.50 6.00
N TRP A 126 -12.49 3.60 6.76
CA TRP A 126 -12.51 3.31 8.19
C TRP A 126 -12.11 1.84 8.47
N ILE A 127 -12.76 0.88 7.78
CA ILE A 127 -12.43 -0.56 7.91
C ILE A 127 -10.95 -0.80 7.63
N LYS A 128 -10.44 -0.28 6.51
CA LYS A 128 -9.02 -0.42 6.14
C LYS A 128 -8.08 0.13 7.21
N THR A 129 -8.37 1.34 7.72
CA THR A 129 -7.55 1.99 8.75
C THR A 129 -7.57 1.17 10.03
N LYS A 130 -8.75 0.69 10.46
CA LYS A 130 -8.89 -0.15 11.65
C LYS A 130 -8.10 -1.44 11.54
N ILE A 131 -8.23 -2.15 10.42
CA ILE A 131 -7.46 -3.40 10.16
C ILE A 131 -5.96 -3.12 10.20
N ASN A 132 -5.48 -2.11 9.46
CA ASN A 132 -4.05 -1.81 9.40
C ASN A 132 -3.48 -1.43 10.77
N SER A 133 -4.21 -0.66 11.58
CA SER A 133 -3.81 -0.32 12.95
C SER A 133 -3.75 -1.55 13.85
N GLN A 134 -4.71 -2.46 13.74
CA GLN A 134 -4.71 -3.70 14.50
C GLN A 134 -3.59 -4.66 14.06
N LEU A 135 -3.33 -4.78 12.75
CA LEU A 135 -2.20 -5.57 12.25
C LEU A 135 -0.85 -5.03 12.74
N LEU A 136 -0.72 -3.70 12.79
CA LEU A 136 0.50 -3.05 13.28
C LEU A 136 0.72 -3.28 14.79
N ALA A 137 -0.35 -3.29 15.57
CA ALA A 137 -0.30 -3.47 17.03
C ALA A 137 -0.23 -4.95 17.46
N GLU A 138 -0.54 -5.90 16.57
CA GLU A 138 -0.64 -7.32 16.93
C GLU A 138 0.75 -7.97 17.03
N ASN A 139 1.07 -8.49 18.22
CA ASN A 139 2.33 -9.19 18.45
C ASN A 139 2.45 -10.44 17.58
N GLY A 140 3.59 -10.60 16.92
CA GLY A 140 3.87 -11.73 16.03
C GLY A 140 3.17 -11.65 14.68
N VAL A 141 2.74 -10.45 14.28
CA VAL A 141 2.32 -10.10 12.92
C VAL A 141 3.30 -9.08 12.34
N ASN A 142 3.93 -9.41 11.21
CA ASN A 142 4.70 -8.44 10.45
C ASN A 142 3.77 -7.70 9.47
N SER A 143 3.17 -6.61 9.94
CA SER A 143 2.15 -5.85 9.18
C SER A 143 2.63 -5.34 7.82
N ALA A 144 3.95 -5.13 7.63
CA ALA A 144 4.53 -4.70 6.37
C ALA A 144 4.40 -5.75 5.25
N ASN A 145 4.22 -7.02 5.62
CA ASN A 145 4.04 -8.11 4.67
C ASN A 145 2.62 -8.18 4.06
N TYR A 146 1.71 -7.29 4.46
CA TYR A 146 0.31 -7.33 4.03
C TYR A 146 -0.13 -6.05 3.36
N GLN A 147 -0.77 -6.18 2.21
CA GLN A 147 -1.45 -5.07 1.53
C GLN A 147 -2.95 -5.30 1.59
N THR A 148 -3.66 -4.39 2.28
CA THR A 148 -5.10 -4.46 2.50
C THR A 148 -5.84 -3.49 1.59
N ARG A 149 -6.93 -3.95 1.00
CA ARG A 149 -7.92 -3.14 0.28
C ARG A 149 -9.32 -3.46 0.81
N VAL A 150 -10.18 -2.46 0.78
CA VAL A 150 -11.60 -2.64 1.09
C VAL A 150 -12.40 -2.04 -0.04
N VAL A 151 -13.41 -2.76 -0.50
CA VAL A 151 -14.33 -2.33 -1.55
C VAL A 151 -15.74 -2.80 -1.16
N ASN A 152 -16.64 -1.86 -0.92
CA ASN A 152 -18.03 -2.13 -0.53
C ASN A 152 -18.13 -3.10 0.65
N SER A 153 -17.35 -2.84 1.72
CA SER A 153 -17.28 -3.65 2.96
C SER A 153 -16.66 -5.05 2.78
N VAL A 154 -16.14 -5.39 1.61
CA VAL A 154 -15.37 -6.61 1.38
C VAL A 154 -13.88 -6.30 1.53
N VAL A 155 -13.21 -7.03 2.41
CA VAL A 155 -11.76 -6.91 2.66
C VAL A 155 -10.99 -7.85 1.74
N TYR A 156 -9.97 -7.31 1.07
CA TYR A 156 -9.04 -8.05 0.23
C TYR A 156 -7.63 -7.89 0.78
N ILE A 157 -6.93 -9.00 0.99
CA ILE A 157 -5.57 -9.00 1.54
C ILE A 157 -4.66 -9.83 0.63
N ILE A 158 -3.54 -9.23 0.22
CA ILE A 158 -2.44 -9.95 -0.44
C ILE A 158 -1.18 -9.78 0.39
N GLY A 159 -0.35 -10.83 0.46
CA GLY A 159 0.86 -10.76 1.26
C GLY A 159 1.47 -12.12 1.56
N ARG A 160 2.31 -12.15 2.61
CA ARG A 160 2.95 -13.37 3.11
C ARG A 160 2.91 -13.42 4.63
N ALA A 161 2.47 -14.55 5.17
CA ALA A 161 2.61 -14.89 6.58
C ALA A 161 3.86 -15.75 6.78
N LEU A 162 4.59 -15.53 7.87
CA LEU A 162 5.78 -16.31 8.22
C LEU A 162 5.44 -17.61 8.94
N SER A 163 4.19 -17.74 9.42
CA SER A 163 3.67 -18.94 10.08
C SER A 163 2.16 -19.06 9.93
N GLN A 164 1.61 -20.26 10.15
CA GLN A 164 0.17 -20.49 10.24
C GLN A 164 -0.47 -19.72 11.40
N HIS A 165 0.27 -19.51 12.49
CA HIS A 165 -0.19 -18.75 13.63
C HIS A 165 -0.40 -17.26 13.26
N GLU A 166 0.59 -16.65 12.59
CA GLU A 166 0.48 -15.28 12.07
C GLU A 166 -0.68 -15.14 11.08
N PHE A 167 -0.79 -16.06 10.13
CA PHE A 167 -1.89 -16.13 9.18
C PHE A 167 -3.25 -16.14 9.88
N GLY A 168 -3.41 -16.98 10.91
CA GLY A 168 -4.64 -17.06 11.71
C GLY A 168 -5.00 -15.72 12.38
N LYS A 169 -4.00 -15.02 12.95
CA LYS A 169 -4.18 -13.69 13.54
C LYS A 169 -4.66 -12.68 12.54
N VAL A 170 -4.01 -12.59 11.38
CA VAL A 170 -4.38 -11.66 10.29
C VAL A 170 -5.82 -11.88 9.84
N LEU A 171 -6.23 -13.13 9.63
CA LEU A 171 -7.62 -13.44 9.25
C LEU A 171 -8.62 -13.13 10.36
N THR A 172 -8.25 -13.37 11.61
CA THR A 172 -9.10 -13.07 12.77
C THR A 172 -9.35 -11.58 12.88
N ILE A 173 -8.30 -10.76 12.78
CA ILE A 173 -8.40 -9.29 12.78
C ILE A 173 -9.33 -8.82 11.66
N ALA A 174 -9.10 -9.28 10.43
CA ALA A 174 -9.91 -8.87 9.29
C ALA A 174 -11.39 -9.27 9.43
N LYS A 175 -11.67 -10.48 9.92
CA LYS A 175 -13.05 -11.00 10.08
C LYS A 175 -13.81 -10.37 11.26
N ARG A 176 -13.11 -9.94 12.32
CA ARG A 176 -13.71 -9.35 13.52
C ARG A 176 -13.86 -7.83 13.44
N THR A 177 -13.33 -7.20 12.42
CA THR A 177 -13.49 -5.74 12.23
C THR A 177 -14.95 -5.44 11.86
N ASP A 178 -15.56 -4.51 12.58
CA ASP A 178 -16.96 -4.11 12.36
C ASP A 178 -17.18 -3.67 10.91
N HIS A 179 -18.40 -3.86 10.42
CA HIS A 179 -18.83 -3.55 9.07
C HIS A 179 -18.16 -4.38 7.94
N VAL A 180 -17.30 -5.33 8.25
CA VAL A 180 -16.76 -6.27 7.27
C VAL A 180 -17.81 -7.34 6.94
N THR A 181 -18.17 -7.45 5.67
CA THR A 181 -19.13 -8.44 5.18
C THR A 181 -18.47 -9.71 4.66
N LYS A 182 -17.24 -9.59 4.14
CA LYS A 182 -16.49 -10.71 3.58
C LYS A 182 -14.98 -10.42 3.62
N VAL A 183 -14.17 -11.46 3.79
CA VAL A 183 -12.72 -11.42 3.64
C VAL A 183 -12.29 -12.36 2.52
N VAL A 184 -11.55 -11.83 1.55
CA VAL A 184 -10.89 -12.56 0.48
C VAL A 184 -9.39 -12.37 0.63
N HIS A 185 -8.62 -13.44 0.64
CA HIS A 185 -7.17 -13.34 0.84
C HIS A 185 -6.39 -14.13 -0.21
N HIS A 186 -5.20 -13.60 -0.50
CA HIS A 186 -4.16 -14.19 -1.34
C HIS A 186 -2.84 -14.15 -0.55
N ILE A 187 -2.88 -14.69 0.67
CA ILE A 187 -1.74 -14.74 1.59
C ILE A 187 -1.06 -16.10 1.43
N ASP A 188 0.22 -16.07 1.07
CA ASP A 188 1.06 -17.27 1.13
C ASP A 188 1.59 -17.47 2.55
N VAL A 189 1.61 -18.70 3.03
CA VAL A 189 2.24 -19.04 4.31
C VAL A 189 3.60 -19.67 4.01
N ARG A 190 4.67 -18.91 4.25
CA ARG A 190 6.05 -19.35 4.03
C ARG A 190 6.95 -18.80 5.12
N PRO A 191 7.77 -19.64 5.77
CA PRO A 191 8.78 -19.15 6.69
C PRO A 191 9.72 -18.14 6.01
N GLN A 192 10.35 -17.29 6.81
CA GLN A 192 11.44 -16.46 6.31
C GLN A 192 12.57 -17.38 5.84
N ALA A 193 13.13 -17.12 4.65
CA ALA A 193 14.30 -17.84 4.22
C ALA A 193 15.44 -17.60 5.23
N ALA A 194 16.10 -18.67 5.65
CA ALA A 194 17.31 -18.54 6.46
C ALA A 194 18.29 -17.61 5.73
N LYS A 195 18.88 -16.68 6.50
CA LYS A 195 19.90 -15.74 5.99
C LYS A 195 21.21 -16.48 5.77
#